data_09c2a3187e933d8e5e11cf2f356ac7e4
#
_entry.id   09c2a3187e933d8e5e11cf2f356ac7e4
#
_cell.length_a   1.000
_cell.length_b   1.000
_cell.length_c   1.000
_cell.angle_alpha   90.00
_cell.angle_beta   90.00
_cell.angle_gamma   90.00
#
_symmetry.space_group_name_H-M   'P 1'
#
loop_
_entity.id
_entity.type
_entity.pdbx_description
1 polymer ?
#
loop_
_entity_poly.entity_id
_entity_poly.type
_entity_poly.pdbx_seq_one_letter_code
_entity_poly.pdbx_strand_id
1 'polypeptide(L)'
;ASFYEKVGNAYENIFKSCGLQTVGVEADSGAIGGASSKEFMVTADAGEDSILFTQSGSYAANIEKAVSLPSQPIPLKDNIAEWLETPHQKTILEVCDNNNLDPSQIIKVVIFLAQFEGEFNVPILACIRGDQHINEVKLFNLINKLHNFNLLNLKKIEDKNTIEKNLVDLPLGFIGPDLDNKTIKASSNWEKKWTRIID
;
A
#
# COMPACT_ATOMS: atom_id res chain seq x y z
N ALA A 1 -23.22 -0.86 -26.55
CA ALA A 1 -22.83 -1.48 -25.28
C ALA A 1 -21.89 -2.64 -25.56
N SER A 2 -20.76 -2.69 -24.90
CA SER A 2 -19.85 -3.81 -24.99
C SER A 2 -20.51 -5.08 -24.43
N PHE A 3 -19.99 -6.26 -24.77
CA PHE A 3 -20.49 -7.51 -24.20
C PHE A 3 -20.38 -7.51 -22.68
N TYR A 4 -19.34 -6.93 -22.14
CA TYR A 4 -19.10 -6.75 -20.71
C TYR A 4 -20.25 -5.99 -20.01
N GLU A 5 -20.70 -4.88 -20.60
CA GLU A 5 -21.85 -4.12 -20.03
C GLU A 5 -23.16 -4.93 -20.06
N LYS A 6 -23.39 -5.72 -21.12
CA LYS A 6 -24.58 -6.59 -21.20
C LYS A 6 -24.56 -7.63 -20.08
N VAL A 7 -23.41 -8.24 -19.83
CA VAL A 7 -23.25 -9.20 -18.74
C VAL A 7 -23.45 -8.52 -17.38
N GLY A 8 -22.88 -7.34 -17.16
CA GLY A 8 -23.09 -6.55 -15.94
C GLY A 8 -24.57 -6.29 -15.66
N ASN A 9 -25.31 -5.82 -16.66
CA ASN A 9 -26.75 -5.59 -16.54
C ASN A 9 -27.54 -6.89 -16.25
N ALA A 10 -27.09 -8.02 -16.80
CA ALA A 10 -27.67 -9.30 -16.50
C ALA A 10 -27.48 -9.69 -15.02
N TYR A 11 -26.29 -9.50 -14.46
CA TYR A 11 -26.04 -9.71 -13.04
C TYR A 11 -26.93 -8.82 -12.15
N GLU A 12 -27.04 -7.54 -12.45
CA GLU A 12 -27.92 -6.61 -11.70
C GLU A 12 -29.38 -7.11 -11.71
N ASN A 13 -29.87 -7.55 -12.86
CA ASN A 13 -31.24 -8.08 -12.98
C ASN A 13 -31.43 -9.39 -12.19
N ILE A 14 -30.44 -10.28 -12.20
CA ILE A 14 -30.46 -11.54 -11.44
C ILE A 14 -30.56 -11.23 -9.95
N PHE A 15 -29.67 -10.41 -9.42
CA PHE A 15 -29.64 -10.05 -7.99
C PHE A 15 -30.94 -9.34 -7.58
N LYS A 16 -31.43 -8.43 -8.39
CA LYS A 16 -32.71 -7.75 -8.16
C LYS A 16 -33.89 -8.75 -8.13
N SER A 17 -33.89 -9.76 -9.00
CA SER A 17 -34.90 -10.82 -9.02
C SER A 17 -34.84 -11.71 -7.77
N CYS A 18 -33.67 -11.82 -7.15
CA CYS A 18 -33.47 -12.48 -5.86
C CYS A 18 -33.82 -11.58 -4.66
N GLY A 19 -34.28 -10.35 -4.86
CA GLY A 19 -34.62 -9.41 -3.81
C GLY A 19 -33.39 -8.71 -3.19
N LEU A 20 -32.22 -8.80 -3.83
CA LEU A 20 -30.97 -8.20 -3.35
C LEU A 20 -30.76 -6.83 -4.01
N GLN A 21 -30.48 -5.82 -3.21
CA GLN A 21 -30.01 -4.52 -3.68
C GLN A 21 -28.48 -4.53 -3.67
N THR A 22 -27.88 -4.59 -4.85
CA THR A 22 -26.43 -4.62 -5.02
C THR A 22 -25.89 -3.29 -5.51
N VAL A 23 -24.67 -2.96 -5.09
CA VAL A 23 -23.87 -1.88 -5.64
C VAL A 23 -22.77 -2.50 -6.50
N GLY A 24 -22.73 -2.14 -7.78
CA GLY A 24 -21.64 -2.56 -8.66
C GLY A 24 -20.40 -1.69 -8.40
N VAL A 25 -19.35 -2.28 -7.84
CA VAL A 25 -18.11 -1.57 -7.48
C VAL A 25 -16.97 -1.92 -8.42
N GLU A 26 -16.13 -0.96 -8.71
CA GLU A 26 -14.85 -1.22 -9.37
C GLU A 26 -13.93 -1.99 -8.42
N ALA A 27 -13.31 -3.06 -8.94
CA ALA A 27 -12.43 -3.93 -8.20
C ALA A 27 -11.09 -4.12 -8.92
N ASP A 28 -10.08 -4.59 -8.20
CA ASP A 28 -8.83 -5.03 -8.80
C ASP A 28 -9.04 -6.34 -9.57
N SER A 29 -8.39 -6.48 -10.72
CA SER A 29 -8.51 -7.69 -11.55
C SER A 29 -7.62 -8.83 -11.08
N GLY A 30 -6.76 -8.60 -10.10
CA GLY A 30 -5.85 -9.59 -9.53
C GLY A 30 -4.91 -10.22 -10.55
N ALA A 31 -4.42 -11.40 -10.22
CA ALA A 31 -3.47 -12.17 -11.06
C ALA A 31 -4.06 -12.62 -12.41
N ILE A 32 -5.39 -12.69 -12.55
CA ILE A 32 -6.04 -13.06 -13.80
C ILE A 32 -5.85 -11.95 -14.84
N GLY A 33 -5.66 -10.71 -14.40
CA GLY A 33 -5.47 -9.55 -15.25
C GLY A 33 -6.77 -9.07 -15.88
N GLY A 34 -6.66 -8.03 -16.71
CA GLY A 34 -7.78 -7.40 -17.38
C GLY A 34 -7.79 -5.90 -17.17
N ALA A 35 -8.50 -5.17 -18.06
CA ALA A 35 -8.57 -3.71 -17.99
C ALA A 35 -9.53 -3.20 -16.90
N SER A 36 -10.50 -4.01 -16.52
CA SER A 36 -11.50 -3.68 -15.49
C SER A 36 -12.09 -4.94 -14.87
N SER A 37 -12.40 -4.86 -13.61
CA SER A 37 -13.19 -5.85 -12.87
C SER A 37 -14.33 -5.13 -12.15
N LYS A 38 -15.49 -5.80 -12.03
CA LYS A 38 -16.64 -5.26 -11.32
C LYS A 38 -17.20 -6.35 -10.40
N GLU A 39 -17.41 -5.99 -9.16
CA GLU A 39 -18.04 -6.82 -8.15
C GLU A 39 -19.42 -6.27 -7.80
N PHE A 40 -20.36 -7.16 -7.53
CA PHE A 40 -21.71 -6.77 -7.11
C PHE A 40 -21.86 -7.08 -5.63
N MET A 41 -21.82 -6.03 -4.80
CA MET A 41 -21.80 -6.15 -3.35
C MET A 41 -23.13 -5.72 -2.74
N VAL A 42 -23.55 -6.44 -1.70
CA VAL A 42 -24.69 -6.05 -0.86
C VAL A 42 -24.14 -5.35 0.37
N THR A 43 -24.61 -4.14 0.65
CA THR A 43 -24.23 -3.41 1.85
C THR A 43 -24.88 -3.98 3.09
N ALA A 44 -24.11 -4.28 4.12
CA ALA A 44 -24.58 -4.77 5.42
C ALA A 44 -23.63 -4.32 6.54
N ASP A 45 -24.17 -4.06 7.72
CA ASP A 45 -23.35 -3.64 8.87
C ASP A 45 -22.35 -4.73 9.34
N ALA A 46 -22.64 -5.99 9.02
CA ALA A 46 -21.80 -7.14 9.33
C ALA A 46 -20.94 -7.59 8.13
N GLY A 47 -20.74 -6.74 7.13
CA GLY A 47 -19.91 -7.03 5.97
C GLY A 47 -18.41 -7.12 6.34
N GLU A 48 -17.68 -8.02 5.67
CA GLU A 48 -16.23 -8.18 5.87
C GLU A 48 -15.42 -7.14 5.09
N ASP A 49 -15.94 -6.70 3.92
CA ASP A 49 -15.26 -5.76 3.04
C ASP A 49 -15.86 -4.36 3.11
N SER A 50 -15.00 -3.37 2.92
CA SER A 50 -15.43 -1.96 2.83
C SER A 50 -15.45 -1.49 1.38
N ILE A 51 -16.52 -0.76 1.03
CA ILE A 51 -16.66 -0.11 -0.27
C ILE A 51 -16.81 1.41 -0.10
N LEU A 52 -16.28 2.14 -1.07
CA LEU A 52 -16.44 3.59 -1.15
C LEU A 52 -17.35 3.92 -2.32
N PHE A 53 -18.36 4.74 -2.09
CA PHE A 53 -19.26 5.19 -3.16
C PHE A 53 -19.72 6.63 -2.92
N THR A 54 -20.03 7.32 -4.01
CA THR A 54 -20.60 8.67 -3.96
C THR A 54 -22.13 8.61 -3.79
N GLN A 55 -22.71 9.60 -3.14
CA GLN A 55 -24.17 9.70 -3.01
C GLN A 55 -24.90 9.69 -4.36
N SER A 56 -24.26 10.24 -5.40
CA SER A 56 -24.81 10.25 -6.76
C SER A 56 -24.78 8.88 -7.45
N GLY A 57 -24.07 7.89 -6.88
CA GLY A 57 -23.84 6.59 -7.53
C GLY A 57 -22.90 6.64 -8.74
N SER A 58 -22.27 7.79 -9.00
CA SER A 58 -21.36 7.98 -10.14
C SER A 58 -20.00 7.30 -9.97
N TYR A 59 -19.65 6.94 -8.75
CA TYR A 59 -18.42 6.22 -8.41
C TYR A 59 -18.69 5.23 -7.30
N ALA A 60 -18.22 4.00 -7.48
CA ALA A 60 -18.16 2.98 -6.44
C ALA A 60 -16.97 2.07 -6.68
N ALA A 61 -16.19 1.80 -5.65
CA ALA A 61 -15.01 0.94 -5.71
C ALA A 61 -14.77 0.25 -4.36
N ASN A 62 -14.14 -0.93 -4.39
CA ASN A 62 -13.61 -1.55 -3.18
C ASN A 62 -12.33 -0.82 -2.72
N ILE A 63 -11.85 -1.11 -1.51
CA ILE A 63 -10.69 -0.42 -0.93
C ILE A 63 -9.39 -0.63 -1.71
N GLU A 64 -9.29 -1.73 -2.48
CA GLU A 64 -8.11 -2.05 -3.29
C GLU A 64 -8.02 -1.19 -4.54
N LYS A 65 -9.18 -0.78 -5.07
CA LYS A 65 -9.28 0.04 -6.28
C LYS A 65 -9.54 1.51 -5.99
N ALA A 66 -10.21 1.81 -4.89
CA ALA A 66 -10.62 3.17 -4.54
C ALA A 66 -9.44 4.14 -4.50
N VAL A 67 -9.63 5.32 -5.08
CA VAL A 67 -8.68 6.45 -5.00
C VAL A 67 -9.30 7.51 -4.11
N SER A 68 -8.56 7.92 -3.08
CA SER A 68 -8.94 8.98 -2.16
C SER A 68 -7.85 10.04 -2.09
N LEU A 69 -8.24 11.27 -1.83
CA LEU A 69 -7.28 12.32 -1.50
C LEU A 69 -6.94 12.23 -0.01
N PRO A 70 -5.67 12.28 0.35
CA PRO A 70 -5.27 12.34 1.75
C PRO A 70 -5.73 13.65 2.39
N SER A 71 -5.94 13.63 3.71
CA SER A 71 -6.18 14.86 4.48
C SER A 71 -5.00 15.81 4.33
N GLN A 72 -5.25 17.12 4.44
CA GLN A 72 -4.18 18.12 4.41
C GLN A 72 -3.24 17.89 5.60
N PRO A 73 -1.91 17.88 5.39
CA PRO A 73 -0.96 17.74 6.49
C PRO A 73 -0.96 19.00 7.36
N ILE A 74 -0.64 18.83 8.64
CA ILE A 74 -0.36 19.96 9.50
C ILE A 74 0.99 20.55 9.08
N PRO A 75 1.08 21.88 8.80
CA PRO A 75 2.33 22.50 8.41
C PRO A 75 3.40 22.38 9.51
N LEU A 76 4.66 22.22 9.12
CA LEU A 76 5.78 22.38 10.05
C LEU A 76 5.86 23.83 10.51
N LYS A 77 6.21 24.03 11.79
CA LYS A 77 6.26 25.38 12.39
C LYS A 77 7.39 26.23 11.81
N ASP A 78 8.49 25.60 11.46
CA ASP A 78 9.69 26.24 10.98
C ASP A 78 10.20 25.59 9.70
N ASN A 79 10.83 26.38 8.83
CA ASN A 79 11.48 25.91 7.60
C ASN A 79 12.97 25.54 7.80
N ILE A 80 13.40 25.38 9.04
CA ILE A 80 14.78 25.05 9.37
C ILE A 80 14.87 23.54 9.60
N ALA A 81 15.76 22.89 8.87
CA ALA A 81 16.03 21.48 9.08
C ALA A 81 16.87 21.29 10.35
N GLU A 82 16.34 20.57 11.30
CA GLU A 82 17.00 20.23 12.57
C GLU A 82 17.08 18.72 12.73
N TRP A 83 18.17 18.28 13.42
CA TRP A 83 18.27 16.89 13.87
C TRP A 83 17.49 16.71 15.15
N LEU A 84 16.61 15.71 15.16
CA LEU A 84 15.80 15.34 16.31
C LEU A 84 16.32 14.04 16.91
N GLU A 85 16.69 14.07 18.19
CA GLU A 85 17.08 12.87 18.93
C GLU A 85 15.84 12.02 19.24
N THR A 86 15.80 10.82 18.72
CA THR A 86 14.67 9.89 18.90
C THR A 86 15.09 8.55 19.54
N PRO A 87 15.79 8.56 20.69
CA PRO A 87 16.25 7.33 21.32
C PRO A 87 15.07 6.45 21.75
N HIS A 88 15.13 5.18 21.36
CA HIS A 88 14.10 4.16 21.69
C HIS A 88 12.70 4.40 21.09
N GLN A 89 12.51 5.39 20.24
CA GLN A 89 11.24 5.69 19.58
C GLN A 89 11.18 4.94 18.23
N LYS A 90 10.38 3.88 18.16
CA LYS A 90 10.26 3.01 16.97
C LYS A 90 8.97 3.23 16.19
N THR A 91 7.92 3.68 16.85
CA THR A 91 6.61 3.88 16.25
C THR A 91 6.35 5.35 15.96
N ILE A 92 5.50 5.61 14.97
CA ILE A 92 5.08 6.99 14.66
C ILE A 92 4.47 7.68 15.87
N LEU A 93 3.67 6.97 16.66
CA LEU A 93 3.04 7.53 17.86
C LEU A 93 4.09 7.93 18.91
N GLU A 94 5.06 7.06 19.19
CA GLU A 94 6.15 7.40 20.13
C GLU A 94 6.93 8.65 19.69
N VAL A 95 7.23 8.77 18.39
CA VAL A 95 7.92 9.95 17.85
C VAL A 95 7.05 11.19 17.97
N CYS A 96 5.76 11.09 17.65
CA CYS A 96 4.81 12.21 17.73
C CYS A 96 4.62 12.70 19.16
N ASP A 97 4.34 11.78 20.09
CA ASP A 97 4.04 12.10 21.49
C ASP A 97 5.23 12.73 22.19
N ASN A 98 6.44 12.20 21.96
CA ASN A 98 7.66 12.72 22.61
C ASN A 98 8.16 14.03 22.02
N ASN A 99 7.82 14.35 20.77
CA ASN A 99 8.35 15.50 20.07
C ASN A 99 7.28 16.54 19.68
N ASN A 100 6.04 16.35 20.16
CA ASN A 100 4.90 17.23 19.87
C ASN A 100 4.69 17.46 18.36
N LEU A 101 4.76 16.35 17.60
CA LEU A 101 4.53 16.31 16.17
C LEU A 101 3.17 15.65 15.87
N ASP A 102 2.64 15.95 14.71
CA ASP A 102 1.48 15.26 14.16
C ASP A 102 1.93 14.15 13.21
N PRO A 103 1.27 12.98 13.15
CA PRO A 103 1.63 11.91 12.22
C PRO A 103 1.70 12.36 10.75
N SER A 104 0.92 13.37 10.35
CA SER A 104 0.98 13.92 8.99
C SER A 104 2.26 14.70 8.65
N GLN A 105 3.07 15.01 9.67
CA GLN A 105 4.37 15.69 9.53
C GLN A 105 5.55 14.70 9.40
N ILE A 106 5.30 13.41 9.53
CA ILE A 106 6.32 12.36 9.52
C ILE A 106 6.22 11.53 8.25
N ILE A 107 7.37 11.15 7.69
CA ILE A 107 7.47 10.15 6.65
C ILE A 107 7.96 8.85 7.29
N LYS A 108 7.17 7.79 7.16
CA LYS A 108 7.58 6.45 7.58
C LYS A 108 8.03 5.61 6.40
N VAL A 109 8.98 4.72 6.66
CA VAL A 109 9.48 3.76 5.69
C VAL A 109 9.05 2.35 6.10
N VAL A 110 8.40 1.65 5.20
CA VAL A 110 8.05 0.25 5.36
C VAL A 110 8.83 -0.56 4.34
N ILE A 111 9.46 -1.63 4.80
CA ILE A 111 10.26 -2.48 3.93
C ILE A 111 9.46 -3.70 3.51
N PHE A 112 9.50 -3.99 2.23
CA PHE A 112 8.97 -5.21 1.65
C PHE A 112 10.06 -5.97 0.91
N LEU A 113 9.88 -7.27 0.80
CA LEU A 113 10.65 -8.14 -0.08
C LEU A 113 9.75 -8.56 -1.23
N ALA A 114 10.05 -8.10 -2.42
CA ALA A 114 9.36 -8.45 -3.65
C ALA A 114 10.05 -9.65 -4.29
N GLN A 115 9.31 -10.75 -4.48
CA GLN A 115 9.77 -11.94 -5.14
C GLN A 115 9.25 -11.96 -6.58
N PHE A 116 10.15 -12.00 -7.54
CA PHE A 116 9.84 -12.04 -8.96
C PHE A 116 10.03 -13.42 -9.57
N GLU A 117 9.41 -13.65 -10.70
CA GLU A 117 9.66 -14.78 -11.57
C GLU A 117 11.15 -14.85 -11.94
N GLY A 118 11.74 -16.07 -11.93
CA GLY A 118 13.18 -16.26 -12.10
C GLY A 118 13.97 -16.31 -10.78
N GLU A 119 13.27 -16.52 -9.65
CA GLU A 119 13.84 -16.77 -8.31
C GLU A 119 14.75 -15.65 -7.78
N PHE A 120 14.47 -14.40 -8.11
CA PHE A 120 15.17 -13.29 -7.53
C PHE A 120 14.26 -12.40 -6.67
N ASN A 121 14.84 -11.89 -5.61
CA ASN A 121 14.14 -11.00 -4.68
C ASN A 121 14.70 -9.58 -4.79
N VAL A 122 13.83 -8.58 -4.63
CA VAL A 122 14.19 -7.16 -4.61
C VAL A 122 13.61 -6.52 -3.36
N PRO A 123 14.43 -5.89 -2.52
CA PRO A 123 13.92 -5.10 -1.42
C PRO A 123 13.26 -3.82 -1.93
N ILE A 124 12.11 -3.50 -1.37
CA ILE A 124 11.31 -2.32 -1.67
C ILE A 124 11.25 -1.46 -0.42
N LEU A 125 11.66 -0.19 -0.53
CA LEU A 125 11.42 0.83 0.49
C LEU A 125 10.19 1.62 0.07
N ALA A 126 9.08 1.40 0.76
CA ALA A 126 7.87 2.18 0.57
C ALA A 126 7.83 3.31 1.60
N CYS A 127 7.94 4.55 1.12
CA CYS A 127 7.88 5.75 1.94
C CYS A 127 6.47 6.34 1.84
N ILE A 128 5.83 6.53 2.97
CA ILE A 128 4.47 7.04 3.05
C ILE A 128 4.34 7.98 4.26
N ARG A 129 3.42 8.93 4.19
CA ARG A 129 3.12 9.83 5.30
C ARG A 129 2.67 9.05 6.55
N GLY A 130 3.07 9.49 7.73
CA GLY A 130 2.91 8.75 8.98
C GLY A 130 1.47 8.42 9.37
N ASP A 131 0.51 9.26 8.99
CA ASP A 131 -0.93 9.09 9.22
C ASP A 131 -1.62 8.16 8.21
N GLN A 132 -0.91 7.68 7.19
CA GLN A 132 -1.47 6.84 6.13
C GLN A 132 -1.06 5.37 6.29
N HIS A 133 -1.80 4.48 5.63
CA HIS A 133 -1.53 3.05 5.58
C HIS A 133 -1.26 2.60 4.15
N ILE A 134 -0.27 1.73 3.99
CA ILE A 134 0.02 1.13 2.70
C ILE A 134 -1.07 0.11 2.36
N ASN A 135 -1.69 0.28 1.20
CA ASN A 135 -2.51 -0.76 0.60
C ASN A 135 -1.60 -1.70 -0.20
N GLU A 136 -1.44 -2.93 0.29
CA GLU A 136 -0.49 -3.90 -0.28
C GLU A 136 -0.86 -4.32 -1.71
N VAL A 137 -2.14 -4.38 -2.06
CA VAL A 137 -2.60 -4.69 -3.42
C VAL A 137 -2.19 -3.58 -4.40
N LYS A 138 -2.40 -2.31 -4.01
CA LYS A 138 -1.94 -1.16 -4.82
C LYS A 138 -0.43 -1.14 -4.98
N LEU A 139 0.29 -1.39 -3.89
CA LEU A 139 1.75 -1.46 -3.91
C LEU A 139 2.24 -2.60 -4.82
N PHE A 140 1.63 -3.79 -4.71
CA PHE A 140 1.92 -4.94 -5.57
C PHE A 140 1.74 -4.58 -7.06
N ASN A 141 0.60 -4.00 -7.41
CA ASN A 141 0.30 -3.59 -8.78
C ASN A 141 1.26 -2.51 -9.30
N LEU A 142 1.67 -1.57 -8.44
CA LEU A 142 2.64 -0.54 -8.80
C LEU A 142 4.01 -1.15 -9.07
N ILE A 143 4.50 -2.02 -8.18
CA ILE A 143 5.79 -2.71 -8.34
C ILE A 143 5.80 -3.55 -9.62
N ASN A 144 4.73 -4.29 -9.89
CA ASN A 144 4.60 -5.11 -11.08
C ASN A 144 4.65 -4.28 -12.38
N LYS A 145 4.14 -3.03 -12.35
CA LYS A 145 4.24 -2.09 -13.49
C LYS A 145 5.64 -1.49 -13.65
N LEU A 146 6.38 -1.33 -12.56
CA LEU A 146 7.72 -0.72 -12.59
C LEU A 146 8.82 -1.70 -13.04
N HIS A 147 8.56 -2.98 -12.95
CA HIS A 147 9.50 -4.04 -13.30
C HIS A 147 9.05 -4.80 -14.55
N ASN A 148 10.01 -5.26 -15.35
CA ASN A 148 9.75 -6.06 -16.55
C ASN A 148 9.53 -7.57 -16.26
N PHE A 149 9.44 -7.93 -15.01
CA PHE A 149 9.25 -9.32 -14.55
C PHE A 149 7.97 -9.43 -13.75
N ASN A 150 7.31 -10.56 -13.81
CA ASN A 150 6.11 -10.80 -13.03
C ASN A 150 6.43 -10.88 -11.53
N LEU A 151 5.77 -10.06 -10.74
CA LEU A 151 5.83 -10.13 -9.30
C LEU A 151 4.98 -11.30 -8.82
N LEU A 152 5.60 -12.24 -8.09
CA LEU A 152 4.93 -13.44 -7.57
C LEU A 152 4.44 -13.23 -6.14
N ASN A 153 5.22 -12.51 -5.33
CA ASN A 153 4.92 -12.31 -3.92
C ASN A 153 5.51 -10.98 -3.43
N LEU A 154 4.80 -10.35 -2.49
CA LEU A 154 5.25 -9.16 -1.79
C LEU A 154 5.10 -9.40 -0.29
N LYS A 155 6.21 -9.49 0.44
CA LYS A 155 6.22 -9.79 1.86
C LYS A 155 6.71 -8.59 2.66
N LYS A 156 5.90 -8.10 3.59
CA LYS A 156 6.30 -7.07 4.54
C LYS A 156 7.35 -7.62 5.51
N ILE A 157 8.40 -6.84 5.76
CA ILE A 157 9.47 -7.18 6.70
C ILE A 157 9.17 -6.46 8.02
N GLU A 158 8.76 -7.22 9.04
CA GLU A 158 8.38 -6.67 10.35
C GLU A 158 9.42 -6.91 11.44
N ASP A 159 10.13 -8.03 11.35
CA ASP A 159 11.15 -8.39 12.33
C ASP A 159 12.37 -9.06 11.67
N LYS A 160 13.44 -9.20 12.47
CA LYS A 160 14.69 -9.82 12.04
C LYS A 160 14.55 -11.35 11.81
N ASN A 161 13.54 -12.01 12.36
CA ASN A 161 13.35 -13.45 12.23
C ASN A 161 12.63 -13.82 10.93
N THR A 162 11.95 -12.86 10.33
CA THR A 162 11.27 -13.01 9.03
C THR A 162 12.21 -12.80 7.85
N ILE A 163 13.43 -12.38 8.11
CA ILE A 163 14.40 -11.95 7.11
C ILE A 163 15.32 -13.12 6.77
N GLU A 164 15.45 -13.40 5.49
CA GLU A 164 16.56 -14.21 4.99
C GLU A 164 17.89 -13.67 5.55
N LYS A 165 18.83 -14.54 5.84
CA LYS A 165 20.14 -14.24 6.48
C LYS A 165 20.88 -13.00 5.94
N ASN A 166 20.45 -12.48 4.80
CA ASN A 166 21.09 -11.38 4.08
C ASN A 166 20.60 -9.95 4.46
N LEU A 167 19.58 -9.83 5.33
CA LEU A 167 19.02 -8.55 5.76
C LEU A 167 19.10 -8.33 7.29
N VAL A 168 19.93 -9.11 7.96
CA VAL A 168 19.97 -9.23 9.44
C VAL A 168 20.31 -7.92 10.14
N ASP A 169 21.04 -7.02 9.49
CA ASP A 169 21.61 -5.84 10.13
C ASP A 169 20.84 -4.52 9.83
N LEU A 170 19.70 -4.59 9.16
CA LEU A 170 18.89 -3.39 8.95
C LEU A 170 18.31 -2.89 10.28
N PRO A 171 18.40 -1.58 10.57
CA PRO A 171 17.86 -0.99 11.79
C PRO A 171 16.34 -0.82 11.69
N LEU A 172 15.61 -1.96 11.65
CA LEU A 172 14.15 -1.95 11.54
C LEU A 172 13.51 -1.10 12.64
N GLY A 173 12.57 -0.24 12.28
CA GLY A 173 11.94 0.72 13.16
C GLY A 173 12.69 2.07 13.27
N PHE A 174 13.88 2.20 12.66
CA PHE A 174 14.69 3.43 12.68
C PHE A 174 15.14 3.86 11.28
N ILE A 175 14.47 3.39 10.24
CA ILE A 175 14.84 3.65 8.85
C ILE A 175 14.10 4.88 8.36
N GLY A 176 14.87 5.87 7.90
CA GLY A 176 14.37 7.06 7.23
C GLY A 176 14.32 6.92 5.70
N PRO A 177 13.65 7.84 5.00
CA PRO A 177 13.55 7.85 3.53
C PRO A 177 14.89 8.15 2.84
N ASP A 178 15.85 8.70 3.56
CA ASP A 178 17.19 9.08 3.13
C ASP A 178 18.20 7.94 3.25
N LEU A 179 17.80 6.76 3.73
CA LEU A 179 18.69 5.58 3.83
C LEU A 179 19.40 5.35 2.49
N ASP A 180 20.71 5.51 2.49
CA ASP A 180 21.50 5.41 1.27
C ASP A 180 21.79 3.96 0.83
N ASN A 181 22.14 3.79 -0.44
CA ASN A 181 22.43 2.47 -0.98
C ASN A 181 23.73 1.86 -0.40
N LYS A 182 24.63 2.67 0.13
CA LYS A 182 25.90 2.22 0.72
C LYS A 182 25.64 1.57 2.08
N THR A 183 24.81 2.21 2.91
CA THR A 183 24.36 1.67 4.19
C THR A 183 23.59 0.38 4.01
N ILE A 184 22.69 0.32 3.03
CA ILE A 184 21.93 -0.87 2.68
C ILE A 184 22.87 -2.02 2.26
N LYS A 185 23.84 -1.76 1.40
CA LYS A 185 24.82 -2.77 0.97
C LYS A 185 25.68 -3.27 2.11
N ALA A 186 26.14 -2.39 2.99
CA ALA A 186 26.96 -2.74 4.15
C ALA A 186 26.20 -3.66 5.12
N SER A 187 24.87 -3.45 5.23
CA SER A 187 24.03 -4.17 6.18
C SER A 187 23.44 -5.47 5.64
N SER A 188 23.44 -5.71 4.33
CA SER A 188 22.63 -6.79 3.77
C SER A 188 23.33 -7.74 2.82
N ASN A 189 24.58 -7.55 2.46
CA ASN A 189 25.24 -8.29 1.37
C ASN A 189 24.41 -8.36 0.07
N TRP A 190 23.49 -7.39 -0.12
CA TRP A 190 22.54 -7.38 -1.20
C TRP A 190 23.16 -6.69 -2.43
N GLU A 191 23.45 -7.45 -3.47
CA GLU A 191 24.11 -6.93 -4.68
C GLU A 191 23.18 -6.15 -5.61
N LYS A 192 21.86 -6.29 -5.46
CA LYS A 192 20.87 -5.71 -6.37
C LYS A 192 20.39 -4.33 -5.89
N LYS A 193 19.94 -3.49 -6.82
CA LYS A 193 19.37 -2.18 -6.52
C LYS A 193 18.07 -2.32 -5.73
N TRP A 194 17.94 -1.50 -4.71
CA TRP A 194 16.70 -1.29 -4.00
C TRP A 194 15.75 -0.42 -4.84
N THR A 195 14.48 -0.74 -4.80
CA THR A 195 13.44 0.10 -5.37
C THR A 195 12.85 0.97 -4.27
N ARG A 196 12.84 2.29 -4.49
CA ARG A 196 12.18 3.25 -3.61
C ARG A 196 10.88 3.69 -4.22
N ILE A 197 9.82 3.64 -3.43
CA ILE A 197 8.49 4.11 -3.79
C ILE A 197 8.11 5.18 -2.77
N ILE A 198 7.71 6.35 -3.27
CA ILE A 198 7.29 7.48 -2.45
C ILE A 198 5.86 7.80 -2.89
N ASP A 199 4.94 7.79 -1.93
CA ASP A 199 3.54 8.17 -2.10
C ASP A 199 3.28 9.55 -1.47
#